data_708313625e6849f0cf71c0c6899aa3af
#
_entry.id   708313625e6849f0cf71c0c6899aa3af
#
_cell.length_a   1.000
_cell.length_b   1.000
_cell.length_c   1.000
_cell.angle_alpha   90.00
_cell.angle_beta   90.00
_cell.angle_gamma   90.00
#
_symmetry.space_group_name_H-M   'P 1'
#
loop_
_entity.id
_entity.type
_entity.pdbx_description
1 polymer ?
#
loop_
_entity_poly.entity_id
_entity_poly.type
_entity_poly.pdbx_seq_one_letter_code
_entity_poly.pdbx_strand_id
1 'polypeptide(L)'
;DRSNQLRAGASLASGSIFVFLHADTILSKENVDEILSKGDAYKWGFFNLKFDDMTYKYKFLSYLINLRSRVLDICTGDQCMVMNKDIFDEIGGFPDIRLMEDLEICSNLKKISKPYICKTYVETSSRRWRVNGFLMTIFKMHFLKVLYYLGTNTRVLQRLYK
;
A
#
# COMPACT_ATOMS: atom_id res chain seq x y z
N ASP A 1 9.57 -11.22 -7.14
CA ASP A 1 8.67 -10.74 -6.07
C ASP A 1 8.23 -9.29 -6.32
N ARG A 2 7.27 -8.83 -5.51
CA ARG A 2 6.68 -7.49 -5.69
C ARG A 2 7.70 -6.38 -5.46
N SER A 3 8.53 -6.48 -4.43
CA SER A 3 9.55 -5.49 -4.13
C SER A 3 10.47 -5.25 -5.34
N ASN A 4 10.96 -6.30 -5.98
CA ASN A 4 11.79 -6.19 -7.18
C ASN A 4 11.06 -5.52 -8.36
N GLN A 5 9.77 -5.81 -8.54
CA GLN A 5 8.96 -5.16 -9.58
C GLN A 5 8.81 -3.66 -9.32
N LEU A 6 8.54 -3.27 -8.06
CA LEU A 6 8.42 -1.86 -7.66
C LEU A 6 9.74 -1.10 -7.82
N ARG A 7 10.86 -1.72 -7.42
CA ARG A 7 12.21 -1.16 -7.62
C ARG A 7 12.56 -0.98 -9.09
N ALA A 8 12.30 -2.00 -9.92
CA ALA A 8 12.53 -1.93 -11.35
C ALA A 8 11.67 -0.85 -12.02
N GLY A 9 10.39 -0.74 -11.64
CA GLY A 9 9.52 0.34 -12.12
C GLY A 9 10.03 1.72 -11.73
N ALA A 10 10.46 1.89 -10.47
CA ALA A 10 11.00 3.16 -9.99
C ALA A 10 12.30 3.55 -10.70
N SER A 11 13.19 2.60 -11.01
CA SER A 11 14.44 2.89 -11.72
C SER A 11 14.26 3.34 -13.18
N LEU A 12 13.11 3.04 -13.79
CA LEU A 12 12.75 3.45 -15.14
C LEU A 12 11.91 4.74 -15.16
N ALA A 13 11.34 5.12 -14.03
CA ALA A 13 10.47 6.28 -13.95
C ALA A 13 11.29 7.59 -13.91
N SER A 14 10.89 8.58 -14.74
CA SER A 14 11.56 9.86 -14.86
C SER A 14 10.81 11.02 -14.17
N GLY A 15 9.60 10.78 -13.67
CA GLY A 15 8.77 11.79 -13.02
C GLY A 15 9.30 12.17 -11.63
N SER A 16 8.92 13.37 -11.16
CA SER A 16 9.24 13.86 -9.80
C SER A 16 8.32 13.27 -8.72
N ILE A 17 7.15 12.78 -9.10
CA ILE A 17 6.19 12.12 -8.20
C ILE A 17 6.04 10.66 -8.63
N PHE A 18 6.29 9.74 -7.71
CA PHE A 18 6.11 8.32 -7.91
C PHE A 18 4.75 7.87 -7.38
N VAL A 19 4.03 7.11 -8.21
CA VAL A 19 2.73 6.53 -7.89
C VAL A 19 2.84 5.00 -7.97
N PHE A 20 2.79 4.33 -6.84
CA PHE A 20 2.88 2.87 -6.76
C PHE A 20 1.49 2.26 -6.69
N LEU A 21 1.02 1.80 -7.84
CA LEU A 21 -0.32 1.26 -8.03
C LEU A 21 -0.28 -0.26 -8.21
N HIS A 22 -1.16 -0.97 -7.53
CA HIS A 22 -1.35 -2.42 -7.76
C HIS A 22 -2.11 -2.66 -9.07
N ALA A 23 -1.83 -3.80 -9.72
CA ALA A 23 -2.43 -4.16 -11.00
C ALA A 23 -3.95 -4.39 -10.95
N ASP A 24 -4.51 -4.59 -9.75
CA ASP A 24 -5.93 -4.80 -9.49
C ASP A 24 -6.60 -3.59 -8.79
N THR A 25 -5.92 -2.44 -8.81
CA THR A 25 -6.42 -1.19 -8.24
C THR A 25 -6.59 -0.14 -9.35
N ILE A 26 -7.70 0.58 -9.33
CA ILE A 26 -8.05 1.61 -10.31
C ILE A 26 -7.78 2.98 -9.71
N LEU A 27 -6.98 3.78 -10.42
CA LEU A 27 -6.74 5.18 -10.15
C LEU A 27 -7.64 6.04 -11.04
N SER A 28 -8.55 6.80 -10.46
CA SER A 28 -9.45 7.68 -11.20
C SER A 28 -8.78 9.02 -11.57
N LYS A 29 -9.40 9.76 -12.48
CA LYS A 29 -8.95 11.13 -12.79
C LYS A 29 -8.94 12.02 -11.54
N GLU A 30 -9.95 11.93 -10.69
CA GLU A 30 -10.03 12.69 -9.43
C GLU A 30 -8.84 12.39 -8.49
N ASN A 31 -8.38 11.14 -8.45
CA ASN A 31 -7.19 10.78 -7.69
C ASN A 31 -5.93 11.48 -8.24
N VAL A 32 -5.78 11.48 -9.57
CA VAL A 32 -4.65 12.15 -10.23
C VAL A 32 -4.71 13.66 -10.00
N ASP A 33 -5.88 14.26 -10.15
CA ASP A 33 -6.09 15.71 -9.93
C ASP A 33 -5.78 16.10 -8.47
N GLU A 34 -6.13 15.24 -7.49
CA GLU A 34 -5.77 15.45 -6.09
C GLU A 34 -4.25 15.43 -5.88
N ILE A 35 -3.53 14.45 -6.45
CA ILE A 35 -2.07 14.37 -6.38
C ILE A 35 -1.45 15.65 -6.96
N LEU A 36 -1.85 16.02 -8.17
CA LEU A 36 -1.26 17.17 -8.89
C LEU A 36 -1.58 18.49 -8.19
N SER A 37 -2.77 18.64 -7.61
CA SER A 37 -3.17 19.86 -6.89
C SER A 37 -2.34 20.14 -5.63
N LYS A 38 -1.69 19.13 -5.09
CA LYS A 38 -0.85 19.23 -3.89
C LYS A 38 0.61 19.52 -4.21
N GLY A 39 1.09 19.11 -5.38
CA GLY A 39 2.49 19.29 -5.76
C GLY A 39 3.43 18.82 -4.66
N ASP A 40 4.38 19.67 -4.27
CA ASP A 40 5.39 19.39 -3.24
C ASP A 40 4.91 19.61 -1.79
N ALA A 41 3.61 19.89 -1.59
CA ALA A 41 3.07 20.16 -0.24
C ALA A 41 3.12 18.94 0.70
N TYR A 42 3.32 17.74 0.18
CA TYR A 42 3.52 16.54 0.97
C TYR A 42 4.74 15.75 0.46
N LYS A 43 5.39 15.04 1.36
CA LYS A 43 6.54 14.20 1.02
C LYS A 43 6.11 12.82 0.52
N TRP A 44 5.11 12.24 1.15
CA TRP A 44 4.49 10.97 0.79
C TRP A 44 3.04 10.89 1.29
N GLY A 45 2.29 9.96 0.74
CA GLY A 45 0.91 9.74 1.12
C GLY A 45 0.31 8.50 0.49
N PHE A 46 -0.97 8.30 0.73
CA PHE A 46 -1.75 7.19 0.19
C PHE A 46 -3.23 7.53 0.13
N PHE A 47 -3.98 6.76 -0.64
CA PHE A 47 -5.41 6.90 -0.75
C PHE A 47 -6.16 6.05 0.27
N ASN A 48 -7.39 6.47 0.60
CA ASN A 48 -8.36 5.55 1.15
C ASN A 48 -8.75 4.55 0.06
N LEU A 49 -8.98 3.28 0.44
CA LEU A 49 -9.48 2.29 -0.51
C LEU A 49 -10.98 2.04 -0.34
N LYS A 50 -11.61 1.65 -1.43
CA LYS A 50 -12.90 0.96 -1.48
C LYS A 50 -12.77 -0.28 -2.34
N PHE A 51 -13.61 -1.29 -2.12
CA PHE A 51 -13.66 -2.47 -2.98
C PHE A 51 -14.64 -2.26 -4.14
N ASP A 52 -14.43 -2.98 -5.25
CA ASP A 52 -15.34 -3.09 -6.38
C ASP A 52 -16.72 -3.72 -5.99
N ASP A 53 -16.75 -4.47 -4.91
CA ASP A 53 -17.97 -5.07 -4.33
C ASP A 53 -18.50 -4.18 -3.19
N MET A 54 -19.72 -3.66 -3.38
CA MET A 54 -20.35 -2.71 -2.46
C MET A 54 -21.20 -3.35 -1.36
N THR A 55 -21.08 -4.68 -1.14
CA THR A 55 -21.78 -5.36 -0.03
C THR A 55 -21.26 -4.90 1.33
N TYR A 56 -22.09 -5.03 2.36
CA TYR A 56 -21.77 -4.55 3.72
C TYR A 56 -20.44 -5.08 4.26
N LYS A 57 -20.12 -6.34 3.99
CA LYS A 57 -18.85 -6.96 4.45
C LYS A 57 -17.62 -6.24 3.88
N TYR A 58 -17.63 -5.85 2.59
CA TYR A 58 -16.51 -5.14 1.97
C TYR A 58 -16.49 -3.66 2.34
N LYS A 59 -17.65 -3.02 2.50
CA LYS A 59 -17.73 -1.66 3.07
C LYS A 59 -17.12 -1.60 4.47
N PHE A 60 -17.48 -2.56 5.33
CA PHE A 60 -16.93 -2.64 6.68
C PHE A 60 -15.42 -2.94 6.68
N LEU A 61 -14.97 -3.86 5.81
CA LEU A 61 -13.55 -4.15 5.66
C LEU A 61 -12.74 -2.93 5.17
N SER A 62 -13.26 -2.20 4.17
CA SER A 62 -12.66 -0.94 3.71
C SER A 62 -12.53 0.07 4.84
N TYR A 63 -13.59 0.23 5.63
CA TYR A 63 -13.59 1.12 6.79
C TYR A 63 -12.49 0.74 7.79
N LEU A 64 -12.37 -0.55 8.15
CA LEU A 64 -11.34 -1.01 9.08
C LEU A 64 -9.92 -0.83 8.53
N ILE A 65 -9.70 -1.10 7.23
CA ILE A 65 -8.40 -0.90 6.58
C ILE A 65 -8.03 0.59 6.61
N ASN A 66 -8.94 1.47 6.20
CA ASN A 66 -8.71 2.90 6.17
C ASN A 66 -8.49 3.48 7.58
N LEU A 67 -9.28 3.03 8.57
CA LEU A 67 -9.11 3.43 9.97
C LEU A 67 -7.73 3.05 10.50
N ARG A 68 -7.33 1.78 10.32
CA ARG A 68 -6.00 1.31 10.69
C ARG A 68 -4.89 2.17 10.05
N SER A 69 -5.03 2.44 8.75
CA SER A 69 -4.02 3.19 8.01
C SER A 69 -3.88 4.62 8.53
N ARG A 70 -4.99 5.26 8.90
CA ARG A 70 -4.99 6.60 9.50
C ARG A 70 -4.41 6.63 10.91
N VAL A 71 -4.70 5.61 11.72
CA VAL A 71 -4.23 5.57 13.12
C VAL A 71 -2.75 5.22 13.21
N LEU A 72 -2.27 4.32 12.34
CA LEU A 72 -0.90 3.82 12.39
C LEU A 72 0.04 4.51 11.41
N ASP A 73 -0.46 5.41 10.56
CA ASP A 73 0.30 6.04 9.47
C ASP A 73 0.99 5.00 8.57
N ILE A 74 0.27 3.95 8.19
CA ILE A 74 0.75 2.89 7.31
C ILE A 74 -0.28 2.59 6.23
N CYS A 75 0.18 2.30 5.03
CA CYS A 75 -0.69 1.80 3.96
C CYS A 75 -0.27 0.41 3.50
N THR A 76 -1.17 -0.24 2.80
CA THR A 76 -0.90 -1.46 2.04
C THR A 76 -0.91 -1.13 0.55
N GLY A 77 -0.25 -1.94 -0.26
CA GLY A 77 -0.05 -1.62 -1.67
C GLY A 77 -1.35 -1.37 -2.47
N ASP A 78 -2.48 -1.92 -2.02
CA ASP A 78 -3.81 -1.69 -2.59
C ASP A 78 -4.38 -0.28 -2.30
N GLN A 79 -3.74 0.50 -1.44
CA GLN A 79 -4.08 1.90 -1.14
C GLN A 79 -3.34 2.92 -2.02
N CYS A 80 -2.62 2.48 -3.03
CA CYS A 80 -1.86 3.33 -3.95
C CYS A 80 -0.97 4.34 -3.21
N MET A 81 0.29 3.98 -2.99
CA MET A 81 1.26 4.85 -2.33
C MET A 81 1.79 5.91 -3.30
N VAL A 82 1.87 7.14 -2.85
CA VAL A 82 2.38 8.28 -3.61
C VAL A 82 3.51 8.93 -2.82
N MET A 83 4.61 9.28 -3.47
CA MET A 83 5.72 10.00 -2.83
C MET A 83 6.57 10.77 -3.84
N ASN A 84 7.22 11.81 -3.36
CA ASN A 84 8.21 12.54 -4.15
C ASN A 84 9.44 11.66 -4.39
N LYS A 85 10.02 11.78 -5.58
CA LYS A 85 11.20 11.02 -5.97
C LYS A 85 12.37 11.22 -5.01
N ASP A 86 12.60 12.46 -4.56
CA ASP A 86 13.69 12.78 -3.63
C ASP A 86 13.55 12.03 -2.30
N ILE A 87 12.33 11.89 -1.80
CA ILE A 87 12.05 11.12 -0.57
C ILE A 87 12.23 9.62 -0.80
N PHE A 88 11.83 9.12 -1.98
CA PHE A 88 12.08 7.73 -2.35
C PHE A 88 13.57 7.41 -2.39
N ASP A 89 14.36 8.30 -2.97
CA ASP A 89 15.81 8.17 -3.07
C ASP A 89 16.48 8.30 -1.67
N GLU A 90 16.01 9.24 -0.84
CA GLU A 90 16.51 9.46 0.54
C GLU A 90 16.35 8.21 1.41
N ILE A 91 15.22 7.50 1.32
CA ILE A 91 15.01 6.25 2.11
C ILE A 91 15.67 5.02 1.49
N GLY A 92 16.31 5.14 0.33
CA GLY A 92 16.88 4.02 -0.42
C GLY A 92 15.87 3.14 -1.16
N GLY A 93 14.66 3.65 -1.39
CA GLY A 93 13.60 2.97 -2.12
C GLY A 93 12.93 1.81 -1.38
N PHE A 94 12.31 0.89 -2.14
CA PHE A 94 11.73 -0.32 -1.55
C PHE A 94 12.81 -1.28 -1.07
N PRO A 95 12.61 -1.88 0.13
CA PRO A 95 13.57 -2.84 0.69
C PRO A 95 13.60 -4.14 -0.15
N ASP A 96 14.75 -4.81 -0.19
CA ASP A 96 14.90 -6.11 -0.86
C ASP A 96 14.36 -7.25 0.02
N ILE A 97 13.05 -7.28 0.22
CA ILE A 97 12.36 -8.30 0.99
C ILE A 97 11.26 -8.96 0.17
N ARG A 98 10.91 -10.19 0.53
CA ARG A 98 10.00 -11.02 -0.26
C ARG A 98 8.53 -10.74 -0.02
N LEU A 99 8.18 -10.21 1.14
CA LEU A 99 6.82 -9.89 1.58
C LEU A 99 6.88 -8.80 2.66
N MET A 100 5.81 -8.02 2.82
CA MET A 100 5.68 -6.89 3.76
C MET A 100 6.53 -5.66 3.39
N GLU A 101 6.88 -5.53 2.11
CA GLU A 101 7.61 -4.38 1.58
C GLU A 101 6.87 -3.05 1.79
N ASP A 102 5.53 -3.10 1.79
CA ASP A 102 4.66 -1.95 2.05
C ASP A 102 4.73 -1.49 3.52
N LEU A 103 4.80 -2.40 4.46
CA LEU A 103 4.96 -2.06 5.89
C LEU A 103 6.35 -1.50 6.18
N GLU A 104 7.38 -2.10 5.59
CA GLU A 104 8.77 -1.67 5.80
C GLU A 104 9.03 -0.28 5.23
N ILE A 105 8.59 -0.01 4.00
CA ILE A 105 8.75 1.32 3.40
C ILE A 105 7.97 2.38 4.19
N CYS A 106 6.75 2.10 4.66
CA CYS A 106 6.01 3.01 5.52
C CYS A 106 6.76 3.30 6.83
N SER A 107 7.43 2.30 7.41
CA SER A 107 8.25 2.47 8.62
C SER A 107 9.38 3.47 8.40
N ASN A 108 10.04 3.44 7.25
CA ASN A 108 11.09 4.37 6.90
C ASN A 108 10.55 5.77 6.58
N LEU A 109 9.48 5.87 5.81
CA LEU A 109 8.83 7.14 5.46
C LEU A 109 8.33 7.90 6.69
N LYS A 110 7.79 7.21 7.70
CA LYS A 110 7.31 7.83 8.94
C LYS A 110 8.43 8.51 9.76
N LYS A 111 9.67 8.10 9.59
CA LYS A 111 10.82 8.75 10.24
C LYS A 111 11.07 10.15 9.65
N ILE A 112 10.64 10.37 8.40
CA ILE A 112 10.82 11.65 7.69
C ILE A 112 9.63 12.58 7.90
N SER A 113 8.40 12.06 7.73
CA SER A 113 7.18 12.85 7.90
C SER A 113 5.94 11.97 8.08
N LYS A 114 4.86 12.59 8.58
CA LYS A 114 3.53 11.97 8.53
C LYS A 114 3.03 11.88 7.08
N PRO A 115 2.24 10.84 6.74
CA PRO A 115 1.66 10.72 5.42
C PRO A 115 0.57 11.77 5.17
N TYR A 116 0.45 12.21 3.93
CA TYR A 116 -0.77 12.82 3.45
C TYR A 116 -1.79 11.72 3.12
N ILE A 117 -2.94 11.75 3.78
CA ILE A 117 -4.03 10.81 3.50
C ILE A 117 -4.98 11.48 2.52
N CYS A 118 -4.99 10.97 1.29
CA CYS A 118 -5.84 11.51 0.24
C CYS A 118 -7.32 11.42 0.61
N LYS A 119 -8.07 12.43 0.21
CA LYS A 119 -9.51 12.51 0.47
C LYS A 119 -10.34 11.61 -0.44
N THR A 120 -9.87 11.43 -1.67
CA THR A 120 -10.48 10.55 -2.66
C THR A 120 -10.15 9.08 -2.38
N TYR A 121 -10.86 8.17 -3.06
CA TYR A 121 -10.75 6.73 -2.86
C TYR A 121 -10.24 6.07 -4.13
N VAL A 122 -9.29 5.15 -3.98
CA VAL A 122 -8.96 4.19 -5.03
C VAL A 122 -9.88 2.98 -4.94
N GLU A 123 -10.16 2.34 -6.07
CA GLU A 123 -11.00 1.14 -6.12
C GLU A 123 -10.12 -0.09 -6.36
N THR A 124 -10.18 -1.05 -5.45
CA THR A 124 -9.41 -2.30 -5.53
C THR A 124 -10.32 -3.51 -5.67
N SER A 125 -9.80 -4.58 -6.28
CA SER A 125 -10.59 -5.78 -6.56
C SER A 125 -10.83 -6.64 -5.32
N SER A 126 -12.09 -7.04 -5.12
CA SER A 126 -12.49 -8.01 -4.11
C SER A 126 -12.22 -9.47 -4.52
N ARG A 127 -11.75 -9.72 -5.76
CA ARG A 127 -11.56 -11.06 -6.35
C ARG A 127 -10.79 -12.01 -5.43
N ARG A 128 -9.69 -11.56 -4.87
CA ARG A 128 -8.86 -12.36 -3.96
C ARG A 128 -9.64 -12.86 -2.75
N TRP A 129 -10.46 -11.99 -2.17
CA TRP A 129 -11.29 -12.29 -1.00
C TRP A 129 -12.41 -13.26 -1.33
N ARG A 130 -12.94 -13.20 -2.57
CA ARG A 130 -13.96 -14.13 -3.06
C ARG A 130 -13.37 -15.51 -3.31
N VAL A 131 -12.19 -15.60 -3.94
CA VAL A 131 -11.56 -16.87 -4.30
C VAL A 131 -11.02 -17.61 -3.07
N ASN A 132 -10.32 -16.92 -2.19
CA ASN A 132 -9.65 -17.54 -1.05
C ASN A 132 -10.51 -17.61 0.22
N GLY A 133 -11.74 -17.10 0.17
CA GLY A 133 -12.61 -16.99 1.32
C GLY A 133 -12.34 -15.74 2.16
N PHE A 134 -13.41 -15.03 2.52
CA PHE A 134 -13.33 -13.73 3.19
C PHE A 134 -12.62 -13.81 4.56
N LEU A 135 -13.12 -14.66 5.47
CA LEU A 135 -12.57 -14.80 6.81
C LEU A 135 -11.17 -15.43 6.80
N MET A 136 -10.95 -16.41 5.91
CA MET A 136 -9.64 -17.05 5.77
C MET A 136 -8.58 -16.05 5.32
N THR A 137 -8.92 -15.16 4.40
CA THR A 137 -8.00 -14.11 3.93
C THR A 137 -7.67 -13.13 5.05
N ILE A 138 -8.66 -12.69 5.85
CA ILE A 138 -8.43 -11.83 7.02
C ILE A 138 -7.46 -12.51 7.98
N PHE A 139 -7.76 -13.75 8.38
CA PHE A 139 -6.93 -14.50 9.32
C PHE A 139 -5.49 -14.67 8.80
N LYS A 140 -5.34 -15.15 7.56
CA LYS A 140 -4.03 -15.35 6.93
C LYS A 140 -3.21 -14.07 6.91
N MET A 141 -3.81 -12.94 6.51
CA MET A 141 -3.10 -11.66 6.44
C MET A 141 -2.67 -11.14 7.82
N HIS A 142 -3.53 -11.29 8.85
CA HIS A 142 -3.16 -10.90 10.21
C HIS A 142 -2.08 -11.81 10.79
N PHE A 143 -2.21 -13.12 10.61
CA PHE A 143 -1.22 -14.09 11.04
C PHE A 143 0.16 -13.81 10.45
N LEU A 144 0.25 -13.56 9.14
CA LEU A 144 1.52 -13.22 8.49
C LEU A 144 2.12 -11.91 9.01
N LYS A 145 1.29 -10.91 9.33
CA LYS A 145 1.77 -9.66 9.94
C LYS A 145 2.32 -9.88 11.35
N VAL A 146 1.64 -10.68 12.16
CA VAL A 146 2.14 -11.03 13.49
C VAL A 146 3.49 -11.74 13.40
N LEU A 147 3.63 -12.73 12.52
CA LEU A 147 4.89 -13.42 12.30
C LEU A 147 5.99 -12.46 11.82
N TYR A 148 5.65 -11.51 10.96
CA TYR A 148 6.58 -10.47 10.51
C TYR A 148 7.12 -9.63 11.68
N TYR A 149 6.23 -9.14 12.53
CA TYR A 149 6.63 -8.35 13.71
C TYR A 149 7.40 -9.17 14.77
N LEU A 150 7.22 -10.49 14.79
CA LEU A 150 8.03 -11.42 15.60
C LEU A 150 9.41 -11.74 14.96
N GLY A 151 9.75 -11.10 13.83
CA GLY A 151 11.06 -11.25 13.19
C GLY A 151 11.19 -12.47 12.27
N THR A 152 10.09 -13.11 11.87
CA THR A 152 10.14 -14.23 10.93
C THR A 152 10.69 -13.79 9.57
N ASN A 153 11.63 -14.57 9.04
CA ASN A 153 12.25 -14.28 7.73
C ASN A 153 11.21 -14.17 6.61
N THR A 154 11.28 -13.09 5.83
CA THR A 154 10.31 -12.77 4.78
C THR A 154 10.21 -13.83 3.67
N ARG A 155 11.26 -14.65 3.46
CA ARG A 155 11.20 -15.82 2.55
C ARG A 155 10.27 -16.91 3.08
N VAL A 156 10.25 -17.13 4.39
CA VAL A 156 9.33 -18.07 5.04
C VAL A 156 7.89 -17.53 4.94
N LEU A 157 7.70 -16.24 5.24
CA LEU A 157 6.39 -15.58 5.10
C LEU A 157 5.85 -15.69 3.68
N GLN A 158 6.70 -15.53 2.66
CA GLN A 158 6.30 -15.68 1.26
C GLN A 158 5.82 -17.10 0.93
N ARG A 159 6.46 -18.13 1.49
CA ARG A 159 6.02 -19.53 1.33
C ARG A 159 4.66 -19.78 1.96
N LEU A 160 4.42 -19.23 3.15
CA LEU A 160 3.14 -19.34 3.85
C LEU A 160 2.03 -18.51 3.16
N TYR A 161 2.42 -17.47 2.41
CA TYR A 161 1.49 -16.61 1.71
C TYR A 161 0.93 -17.26 0.43
N LYS A 162 1.70 -18.07 -0.28
CA LYS A 162 1.28 -18.82 -1.47
C LYS A 162 0.31 -19.94 -1.12
#